data_3ddba738ff4640d2addee575f2f3ac95
#
_entry.id   3ddba738ff4640d2addee575f2f3ac95
#
_cell.length_a   1.000
_cell.length_b   1.000
_cell.length_c   1.000
_cell.angle_alpha   90.00
_cell.angle_beta   90.00
_cell.angle_gamma   90.00
#
_symmetry.space_group_name_H-M   'P 1'
#
loop_
_entity.id
_entity.type
_entity.pdbx_description
1 polymer ?
#
loop_
_entity_poly.entity_id
_entity_poly.type
_entity_poly.pdbx_seq_one_letter_code
_entity_poly.pdbx_strand_id
1 'polypeptide(L)'
;MAATERSDDAHGTLAARTLAKVAWRLVPFLALLYVFNIIDRSNVGFARLRMKTDLSLSDPVIDLGYGLFYVGYLLFEVPSNLLLRRFGARTWIARIMVTWGLVSMLTAFVTGPWSYYGARILLGVAEAGFFPGIIYYLTAWFPSAQRARVVAGFMLAIPISGILGNPVSGAIMDGFQGTGGLAGW
;
A
#
# COMPACT_ATOMS: atom_id res chain seq x y z
N MET A 1 -14.96 -48.05 10.27
CA MET A 1 -13.95 -47.27 10.97
C MET A 1 -12.79 -46.86 9.99
N ALA A 2 -12.06 -47.76 9.38
CA ALA A 2 -10.94 -47.45 8.47
C ALA A 2 -11.31 -46.65 7.20
N ALA A 3 -12.53 -46.72 6.67
CA ALA A 3 -12.96 -45.97 5.50
C ALA A 3 -13.23 -44.49 5.82
N THR A 4 -13.72 -44.21 7.03
CA THR A 4 -13.97 -42.83 7.49
C THR A 4 -12.67 -42.09 7.78
N GLU A 5 -11.69 -42.72 8.40
CA GLU A 5 -10.34 -42.18 8.65
C GLU A 5 -9.62 -41.84 7.35
N ARG A 6 -9.72 -42.73 6.35
CA ARG A 6 -9.08 -42.49 5.03
C ARG A 6 -9.75 -41.35 4.27
N SER A 7 -11.04 -41.11 4.45
CA SER A 7 -11.78 -39.97 3.89
C SER A 7 -11.36 -38.67 4.56
N ASP A 8 -11.18 -38.61 5.86
CA ASP A 8 -10.79 -37.43 6.62
C ASP A 8 -9.35 -37.02 6.33
N ASP A 9 -8.44 -37.98 6.20
CA ASP A 9 -7.06 -37.72 5.78
C ASP A 9 -6.97 -37.16 4.34
N ALA A 10 -7.79 -37.66 3.43
CA ALA A 10 -7.83 -37.17 2.06
C ALA A 10 -8.38 -35.73 1.99
N HIS A 11 -9.41 -35.40 2.76
CA HIS A 11 -9.94 -34.04 2.85
C HIS A 11 -8.96 -33.06 3.51
N GLY A 12 -8.25 -33.49 4.56
CA GLY A 12 -7.21 -32.70 5.21
C GLY A 12 -6.04 -32.36 4.28
N THR A 13 -5.59 -33.34 3.50
CA THR A 13 -4.51 -33.15 2.53
C THR A 13 -4.92 -32.24 1.36
N LEU A 14 -6.16 -32.34 0.87
CA LEU A 14 -6.69 -31.48 -0.18
C LEU A 14 -6.81 -30.03 0.30
N ALA A 15 -7.35 -29.82 1.50
CA ALA A 15 -7.45 -28.49 2.11
C ALA A 15 -6.07 -27.83 2.29
N ALA A 16 -5.08 -28.58 2.80
CA ALA A 16 -3.73 -28.07 2.97
C ALA A 16 -3.07 -27.68 1.64
N ARG A 17 -3.21 -28.49 0.58
CA ARG A 17 -2.71 -28.19 -0.76
C ARG A 17 -3.39 -26.93 -1.36
N THR A 18 -4.69 -26.81 -1.17
CA THR A 18 -5.46 -25.64 -1.63
C THR A 18 -5.02 -24.38 -0.94
N LEU A 19 -4.88 -24.40 0.38
CA LEU A 19 -4.40 -23.25 1.16
C LEU A 19 -2.97 -22.86 0.78
N ALA A 20 -2.07 -23.82 0.56
CA ALA A 20 -0.72 -23.57 0.09
C ALA A 20 -0.71 -22.88 -1.29
N LYS A 21 -1.56 -23.34 -2.23
CA LYS A 21 -1.69 -22.74 -3.56
C LYS A 21 -2.26 -21.33 -3.51
N VAL A 22 -3.24 -21.08 -2.64
CA VAL A 22 -3.78 -19.73 -2.39
C VAL A 22 -2.73 -18.84 -1.77
N ALA A 23 -2.01 -19.29 -0.75
CA ALA A 23 -0.94 -18.53 -0.10
C ALA A 23 0.13 -18.12 -1.10
N TRP A 24 0.63 -19.06 -1.92
CA TRP A 24 1.68 -18.80 -2.92
C TRP A 24 1.28 -17.79 -4.01
N ARG A 25 -0.02 -17.67 -4.31
CA ARG A 25 -0.52 -16.71 -5.30
C ARG A 25 -0.90 -15.36 -4.68
N LEU A 26 -1.57 -15.42 -3.52
CA LEU A 26 -2.16 -14.23 -2.90
C LEU A 26 -1.13 -13.42 -2.13
N VAL A 27 -0.29 -14.07 -1.32
CA VAL A 27 0.63 -13.37 -0.42
C VAL A 27 1.69 -12.58 -1.19
N PRO A 28 2.40 -13.13 -2.20
CA PRO A 28 3.36 -12.35 -2.98
C PRO A 28 2.71 -11.18 -3.72
N PHE A 29 1.50 -11.37 -4.26
CA PHE A 29 0.78 -10.30 -4.93
C PHE A 29 0.42 -9.16 -3.97
N LEU A 30 -0.14 -9.46 -2.80
CA LEU A 30 -0.46 -8.45 -1.79
C LEU A 30 0.81 -7.79 -1.22
N ALA A 31 1.89 -8.56 -1.03
CA ALA A 31 3.18 -8.03 -0.60
C ALA A 31 3.75 -7.06 -1.63
N LEU A 32 3.65 -7.38 -2.93
CA LEU A 32 4.07 -6.48 -4.00
C LEU A 32 3.29 -5.16 -3.98
N LEU A 33 1.95 -5.22 -3.84
CA LEU A 33 1.13 -4.01 -3.71
C LEU A 33 1.55 -3.17 -2.49
N TYR A 34 1.89 -3.83 -1.38
CA TYR A 34 2.34 -3.15 -0.18
C TYR A 34 3.75 -2.57 -0.32
N VAL A 35 4.65 -3.24 -1.05
CA VAL A 35 5.97 -2.67 -1.41
C VAL A 35 5.79 -1.35 -2.17
N PHE A 36 4.94 -1.31 -3.19
CA PHE A 36 4.64 -0.07 -3.91
C PHE A 36 4.07 1.02 -3.00
N ASN A 37 3.16 0.65 -2.10
CA ASN A 37 2.58 1.59 -1.14
C ASN A 37 3.64 2.19 -0.20
N ILE A 38 4.58 1.38 0.31
CA ILE A 38 5.66 1.87 1.18
C ILE A 38 6.64 2.74 0.39
N ILE A 39 6.98 2.35 -0.85
CA ILE A 39 7.87 3.14 -1.71
C ILE A 39 7.25 4.52 -2.00
N ASP A 40 5.95 4.60 -2.32
CA ASP A 40 5.26 5.86 -2.54
C ASP A 40 5.32 6.78 -1.33
N ARG A 41 5.06 6.24 -0.14
CA ARG A 41 5.18 7.00 1.12
C ARG A 41 6.60 7.51 1.38
N SER A 42 7.62 6.70 1.09
CA SER A 42 9.01 7.07 1.31
C SER A 42 9.55 7.98 0.21
N ASN A 43 8.99 7.92 -1.00
CA ASN A 43 9.39 8.72 -2.14
C ASN A 43 9.33 10.24 -1.88
N VAL A 44 8.37 10.69 -1.09
CA VAL A 44 8.25 12.10 -0.68
C VAL A 44 9.49 12.59 0.08
N GLY A 45 10.13 11.71 0.85
CA GLY A 45 11.40 12.02 1.52
C GLY A 45 12.52 12.35 0.53
N PHE A 46 12.57 11.64 -0.60
CA PHE A 46 13.53 11.92 -1.69
C PHE A 46 13.13 13.14 -2.51
N ALA A 47 11.83 13.26 -2.82
CA ALA A 47 11.28 14.40 -3.54
C ALA A 47 11.45 15.72 -2.77
N ARG A 48 11.49 15.68 -1.42
CA ARG A 48 11.60 16.84 -0.53
C ARG A 48 12.66 17.83 -0.99
N LEU A 49 13.87 17.38 -1.31
CA LEU A 49 14.98 18.23 -1.67
C LEU A 49 14.71 19.01 -2.97
N ARG A 50 14.12 18.34 -3.96
CA ARG A 50 13.78 18.95 -5.25
C ARG A 50 12.53 19.81 -5.16
N MET A 51 11.48 19.35 -4.50
CA MET A 51 10.28 20.14 -4.26
C MET A 51 10.56 21.45 -3.50
N LYS A 52 11.51 21.41 -2.56
CA LYS A 52 11.94 22.58 -1.81
C LYS A 52 12.51 23.66 -2.72
N THR A 53 13.34 23.27 -3.70
CA THR A 53 13.94 24.20 -4.68
C THR A 53 12.93 24.62 -5.75
N ASP A 54 12.23 23.69 -6.34
CA ASP A 54 11.35 23.94 -7.50
C ASP A 54 10.08 24.71 -7.13
N LEU A 55 9.51 24.42 -5.96
CA LEU A 55 8.27 25.03 -5.47
C LEU A 55 8.51 26.08 -4.39
N SER A 56 9.77 26.38 -4.04
CA SER A 56 10.16 27.30 -2.95
C SER A 56 9.45 26.96 -1.61
N LEU A 57 9.28 25.65 -1.31
CA LEU A 57 8.63 25.21 -0.10
C LEU A 57 9.62 25.22 1.07
N SER A 58 9.20 25.80 2.20
CA SER A 58 9.97 25.73 3.45
C SER A 58 9.84 24.37 4.13
N ASP A 59 10.81 24.01 4.99
CA ASP A 59 10.76 22.75 5.75
C ASP A 59 9.49 22.60 6.56
N PRO A 60 9.00 23.63 7.30
CA PRO A 60 7.73 23.54 8.03
C PRO A 60 6.52 23.22 7.14
N VAL A 61 6.49 23.71 5.89
CA VAL A 61 5.43 23.43 4.93
C VAL A 61 5.45 21.94 4.55
N ILE A 62 6.62 21.40 4.28
CA ILE A 62 6.76 19.99 3.92
C ILE A 62 6.40 19.10 5.10
N ASP A 63 6.89 19.42 6.29
CA ASP A 63 6.62 18.64 7.51
C ASP A 63 5.14 18.66 7.90
N LEU A 64 4.47 19.83 7.75
CA LEU A 64 3.03 19.91 7.94
C LEU A 64 2.27 19.04 6.93
N GLY A 65 2.69 19.01 5.66
CA GLY A 65 2.10 18.13 4.65
C GLY A 65 2.22 16.65 4.99
N TYR A 66 3.33 16.21 5.60
CA TYR A 66 3.45 14.86 6.16
C TYR A 66 2.41 14.62 7.26
N GLY A 67 2.24 15.55 8.18
CA GLY A 67 1.22 15.46 9.24
C GLY A 67 -0.20 15.37 8.66
N LEU A 68 -0.51 16.21 7.68
CA LEU A 68 -1.82 16.25 7.03
C LEU A 68 -2.17 14.96 6.28
N PHE A 69 -1.17 14.27 5.70
CA PHE A 69 -1.37 12.94 5.16
C PHE A 69 -1.90 11.97 6.21
N TYR A 70 -1.27 11.93 7.40
CA TYR A 70 -1.71 11.04 8.47
C TYR A 70 -3.05 11.44 9.06
N VAL A 71 -3.38 12.73 9.10
CA VAL A 71 -4.73 13.19 9.50
C VAL A 71 -5.78 12.63 8.54
N GLY A 72 -5.60 12.78 7.23
CA GLY A 72 -6.48 12.19 6.22
C GLY A 72 -6.59 10.68 6.35
N TYR A 73 -5.45 10.01 6.53
CA TYR A 73 -5.39 8.55 6.69
C TYR A 73 -6.18 8.07 7.91
N LEU A 74 -5.92 8.63 9.10
CA LEU A 74 -6.56 8.22 10.35
C LEU A 74 -8.07 8.48 10.36
N LEU A 75 -8.50 9.63 9.86
CA LEU A 75 -9.92 9.99 9.82
C LEU A 75 -10.72 9.03 8.93
N PHE A 76 -10.12 8.56 7.83
CA PHE A 76 -10.81 7.70 6.85
C PHE A 76 -10.49 6.20 7.01
N GLU A 77 -9.59 5.81 7.89
CA GLU A 77 -9.24 4.40 8.12
C GLU A 77 -10.45 3.59 8.58
N VAL A 78 -11.18 4.06 9.59
CA VAL A 78 -12.37 3.35 10.10
C VAL A 78 -13.51 3.35 9.07
N PRO A 79 -13.93 4.48 8.47
CA PRO A 79 -14.92 4.49 7.40
C PRO A 79 -14.56 3.57 6.23
N SER A 80 -13.30 3.58 5.79
CA SER A 80 -12.83 2.72 4.70
C SER A 80 -12.97 1.23 5.02
N ASN A 81 -12.62 0.83 6.25
CA ASN A 81 -12.75 -0.57 6.68
C ASN A 81 -14.22 -1.02 6.83
N LEU A 82 -15.12 -0.12 7.23
CA LEU A 82 -16.55 -0.42 7.25
C LEU A 82 -17.09 -0.65 5.82
N LEU A 83 -16.68 0.19 4.88
CA LEU A 83 -17.04 0.04 3.46
C LEU A 83 -16.42 -1.20 2.83
N LEU A 84 -15.19 -1.57 3.21
CA LEU A 84 -14.55 -2.82 2.81
C LEU A 84 -15.37 -4.05 3.22
N ARG A 85 -15.94 -4.04 4.43
CA ARG A 85 -16.84 -5.13 4.89
C ARG A 85 -18.13 -5.18 4.08
N ARG A 86 -18.66 -4.03 3.64
CA ARG A 86 -19.91 -3.92 2.87
C ARG A 86 -19.75 -4.32 1.41
N PHE A 87 -18.68 -3.85 0.74
CA PHE A 87 -18.45 -4.05 -0.70
C PHE A 87 -17.54 -5.26 -1.02
N GLY A 88 -16.98 -5.89 0.00
CA GLY A 88 -16.04 -6.99 -0.14
C GLY A 88 -14.59 -6.51 -0.32
N ALA A 89 -13.67 -7.24 0.32
CA ALA A 89 -12.27 -6.84 0.39
C ALA A 89 -11.60 -6.73 -1.00
N ARG A 90 -11.88 -7.66 -1.92
CA ARG A 90 -11.32 -7.64 -3.27
C ARG A 90 -11.63 -6.34 -4.02
N THR A 91 -12.90 -5.97 -4.06
CA THR A 91 -13.36 -4.76 -4.78
C THR A 91 -12.85 -3.50 -4.11
N TRP A 92 -12.90 -3.48 -2.79
CA TRP A 92 -12.51 -2.29 -2.02
C TRP A 92 -11.00 -2.04 -2.05
N ILE A 93 -10.17 -3.07 -1.94
CA ILE A 93 -8.71 -2.96 -2.09
C ILE A 93 -8.35 -2.49 -3.51
N ALA A 94 -9.00 -3.04 -4.54
CA ALA A 94 -8.79 -2.59 -5.92
C ALA A 94 -9.16 -1.10 -6.09
N ARG A 95 -10.28 -0.64 -5.50
CA ARG A 95 -10.67 0.77 -5.47
C ARG A 95 -9.59 1.62 -4.80
N ILE A 96 -9.08 1.20 -3.63
CA ILE A 96 -8.01 1.92 -2.92
C ILE A 96 -6.80 2.08 -3.84
N MET A 97 -6.35 1.00 -4.48
CA MET A 97 -5.20 1.02 -5.39
C MET A 97 -5.38 1.98 -6.55
N VAL A 98 -6.55 1.98 -7.18
CA VAL A 98 -6.84 2.88 -8.31
C VAL A 98 -6.91 4.33 -7.85
N THR A 99 -7.66 4.62 -6.79
CA THR A 99 -7.81 6.00 -6.30
C THR A 99 -6.50 6.56 -5.76
N TRP A 100 -5.72 5.76 -5.03
CA TRP A 100 -4.40 6.14 -4.56
C TRP A 100 -3.45 6.41 -5.73
N GLY A 101 -3.37 5.52 -6.73
CA GLY A 101 -2.52 5.72 -7.89
C GLY A 101 -2.88 7.00 -8.68
N LEU A 102 -4.18 7.30 -8.85
CA LEU A 102 -4.62 8.54 -9.49
C LEU A 102 -4.23 9.78 -8.66
N VAL A 103 -4.42 9.76 -7.36
CA VAL A 103 -4.07 10.89 -6.48
C VAL A 103 -2.54 11.05 -6.43
N SER A 104 -1.77 9.94 -6.41
CA SER A 104 -0.30 9.99 -6.48
C SER A 104 0.17 10.66 -7.77
N MET A 105 -0.40 10.31 -8.93
CA MET A 105 -0.11 11.00 -10.19
C MET A 105 -0.47 12.48 -10.17
N LEU A 106 -1.57 12.87 -9.51
CA LEU A 106 -1.97 14.27 -9.39
C LEU A 106 -0.99 15.10 -8.56
N THR A 107 -0.14 14.49 -7.73
CA THR A 107 0.89 15.23 -7.00
C THR A 107 1.92 15.88 -7.93
N ALA A 108 2.12 15.37 -9.15
CA ALA A 108 2.97 15.98 -10.15
C ALA A 108 2.52 17.39 -10.61
N PHE A 109 1.26 17.75 -10.34
CA PHE A 109 0.69 19.06 -10.67
C PHE A 109 0.67 20.04 -9.49
N VAL A 110 1.34 19.72 -8.40
CA VAL A 110 1.46 20.60 -7.24
C VAL A 110 2.29 21.83 -7.62
N THR A 111 1.76 23.02 -7.33
CA THR A 111 2.38 24.30 -7.69
C THR A 111 2.75 25.19 -6.49
N GLY A 112 2.39 24.77 -5.27
CA GLY A 112 2.68 25.56 -4.07
C GLY A 112 2.14 24.94 -2.79
N PRO A 113 2.27 25.61 -1.63
CA PRO A 113 1.95 25.05 -0.31
C PRO A 113 0.52 24.51 -0.21
N TRP A 114 -0.48 25.27 -0.66
CA TRP A 114 -1.89 24.89 -0.52
C TRP A 114 -2.27 23.68 -1.37
N SER A 115 -1.78 23.61 -2.63
CA SER A 115 -1.97 22.45 -3.49
C SER A 115 -1.23 21.21 -2.95
N TYR A 116 -0.06 21.41 -2.34
CA TYR A 116 0.67 20.35 -1.66
C TYR A 116 -0.11 19.78 -0.47
N TYR A 117 -0.66 20.63 0.41
CA TYR A 117 -1.48 20.18 1.54
C TYR A 117 -2.72 19.42 1.07
N GLY A 118 -3.42 19.93 0.06
CA GLY A 118 -4.58 19.26 -0.53
C GLY A 118 -4.22 17.88 -1.08
N ALA A 119 -3.13 17.77 -1.83
CA ALA A 119 -2.64 16.51 -2.37
C ALA A 119 -2.28 15.51 -1.25
N ARG A 120 -1.64 15.97 -0.17
CA ARG A 120 -1.28 15.14 0.98
C ARG A 120 -2.49 14.58 1.72
N ILE A 121 -3.50 15.41 2.01
CA ILE A 121 -4.74 14.97 2.63
C ILE A 121 -5.46 13.96 1.74
N LEU A 122 -5.62 14.27 0.45
CA LEU A 122 -6.29 13.38 -0.49
C LEU A 122 -5.57 12.03 -0.63
N LEU A 123 -4.24 12.03 -0.62
CA LEU A 123 -3.43 10.81 -0.67
C LEU A 123 -3.67 9.97 0.60
N GLY A 124 -3.67 10.59 1.78
CA GLY A 124 -3.99 9.91 3.03
C GLY A 124 -5.39 9.29 3.03
N VAL A 125 -6.40 10.02 2.54
CA VAL A 125 -7.77 9.52 2.38
C VAL A 125 -7.85 8.36 1.38
N ALA A 126 -7.14 8.47 0.25
CA ALA A 126 -7.15 7.46 -0.80
C ALA A 126 -6.51 6.14 -0.34
N GLU A 127 -5.44 6.20 0.46
CA GLU A 127 -4.75 5.04 1.02
C GLU A 127 -5.43 4.44 2.26
N ALA A 128 -6.33 5.20 2.90
CA ALA A 128 -6.94 4.81 4.16
C ALA A 128 -7.61 3.43 4.08
N GLY A 129 -7.28 2.57 5.05
CA GLY A 129 -7.83 1.21 5.13
C GLY A 129 -7.12 0.16 4.28
N PHE A 130 -6.05 0.51 3.55
CA PHE A 130 -5.31 -0.46 2.72
C PHE A 130 -4.66 -1.57 3.56
N PHE A 131 -3.82 -1.21 4.51
CA PHE A 131 -3.13 -2.18 5.36
C PHE A 131 -4.09 -3.02 6.21
N PRO A 132 -4.99 -2.44 7.03
CA PRO A 132 -5.94 -3.23 7.80
C PRO A 132 -6.91 -4.03 6.91
N GLY A 133 -7.23 -3.52 5.72
CA GLY A 133 -8.01 -4.22 4.72
C GLY A 133 -7.35 -5.49 4.21
N ILE A 134 -6.03 -5.46 3.95
CA ILE A 134 -5.26 -6.66 3.58
C ILE A 134 -5.23 -7.66 4.73
N ILE A 135 -4.95 -7.20 5.95
CA ILE A 135 -4.96 -8.09 7.12
C ILE A 135 -6.33 -8.76 7.28
N TYR A 136 -7.43 -8.00 7.20
CA TYR A 136 -8.78 -8.55 7.22
C TYR A 136 -9.00 -9.58 6.10
N TYR A 137 -8.56 -9.30 4.88
CA TYR A 137 -8.69 -10.20 3.74
C TYR A 137 -7.93 -11.50 3.96
N LEU A 138 -6.70 -11.44 4.46
CA LEU A 138 -5.90 -12.62 4.80
C LEU A 138 -6.56 -13.44 5.92
N THR A 139 -7.18 -12.80 6.91
CA THR A 139 -7.88 -13.54 7.97
C THR A 139 -9.14 -14.26 7.49
N ALA A 140 -9.76 -13.82 6.41
CA ALA A 140 -10.90 -14.49 5.79
C ALA A 140 -10.50 -15.76 4.99
N TRP A 141 -9.25 -15.78 4.45
CA TRP A 141 -8.76 -16.90 3.66
C TRP A 141 -8.05 -17.98 4.47
N PHE A 142 -7.38 -17.59 5.58
CA PHE A 142 -6.49 -18.51 6.30
C PHE A 142 -7.01 -18.81 7.72
N PRO A 143 -7.03 -20.11 8.12
CA PRO A 143 -7.33 -20.52 9.47
C PRO A 143 -6.35 -19.89 10.48
N SER A 144 -6.78 -19.76 11.74
CA SER A 144 -6.00 -19.15 12.82
C SER A 144 -4.57 -19.71 12.96
N ALA A 145 -4.42 -21.02 12.82
CA ALA A 145 -3.13 -21.71 12.91
C ALA A 145 -2.10 -21.28 11.83
N GLN A 146 -2.54 -20.79 10.67
CA GLN A 146 -1.68 -20.39 9.58
C GLN A 146 -1.53 -18.87 9.44
N ARG A 147 -2.42 -18.08 10.06
CA ARG A 147 -2.48 -16.62 9.94
C ARG A 147 -1.16 -15.94 10.26
N ALA A 148 -0.55 -16.31 11.37
CA ALA A 148 0.70 -15.69 11.81
C ALA A 148 1.79 -15.83 10.74
N ARG A 149 1.94 -17.02 10.15
CA ARG A 149 2.94 -17.27 9.07
C ARG A 149 2.64 -16.48 7.82
N VAL A 150 1.38 -16.43 7.41
CA VAL A 150 0.94 -15.70 6.20
C VAL A 150 1.12 -14.19 6.37
N VAL A 151 0.74 -13.65 7.52
CA VAL A 151 0.93 -12.23 7.85
C VAL A 151 2.41 -11.89 7.95
N ALA A 152 3.23 -12.75 8.57
CA ALA A 152 4.68 -12.56 8.62
C ALA A 152 5.30 -12.53 7.21
N GLY A 153 4.88 -13.43 6.32
CA GLY A 153 5.31 -13.41 4.91
C GLY A 153 4.90 -12.13 4.17
N PHE A 154 3.70 -11.63 4.42
CA PHE A 154 3.25 -10.35 3.88
C PHE A 154 4.07 -9.16 4.43
N MET A 155 4.41 -9.18 5.72
CA MET A 155 5.20 -8.13 6.38
C MET A 155 6.66 -8.05 5.87
N LEU A 156 7.17 -9.07 5.18
CA LEU A 156 8.48 -9.00 4.50
C LEU A 156 8.51 -7.90 3.42
N ALA A 157 7.36 -7.42 2.97
CA ALA A 157 7.27 -6.26 2.09
C ALA A 157 7.94 -5.01 2.69
N ILE A 158 7.94 -4.84 4.02
CA ILE A 158 8.54 -3.68 4.70
C ILE A 158 10.05 -3.60 4.47
N PRO A 159 10.86 -4.59 4.88
CA PRO A 159 12.30 -4.54 4.64
C PRO A 159 12.64 -4.58 3.14
N ILE A 160 11.87 -5.28 2.32
CA ILE A 160 12.08 -5.30 0.86
C ILE A 160 11.90 -3.89 0.27
N SER A 161 10.85 -3.17 0.65
CA SER A 161 10.64 -1.80 0.19
C SER A 161 11.71 -0.84 0.68
N GLY A 162 12.27 -1.04 1.88
CA GLY A 162 13.40 -0.25 2.38
C GLY A 162 14.67 -0.45 1.55
N ILE A 163 14.94 -1.67 1.11
CA ILE A 163 16.10 -2.00 0.27
C ILE A 163 15.93 -1.48 -1.15
N LEU A 164 14.73 -1.67 -1.74
CA LEU A 164 14.47 -1.34 -3.13
C LEU A 164 14.04 0.12 -3.34
N GLY A 165 13.37 0.72 -2.36
CA GLY A 165 12.75 2.03 -2.49
C GLY A 165 13.76 3.13 -2.83
N ASN A 166 14.87 3.19 -2.11
CA ASN A 166 15.88 4.22 -2.30
C ASN A 166 16.51 4.17 -3.71
N PRO A 167 17.05 3.05 -4.20
CA PRO A 167 17.62 2.97 -5.53
C PRO A 167 16.59 3.23 -6.64
N VAL A 168 15.37 2.68 -6.48
CA VAL A 168 14.30 2.83 -7.48
C VAL A 168 13.82 4.28 -7.56
N SER A 169 13.55 4.92 -6.42
CA SER A 169 13.13 6.32 -6.39
C SER A 169 14.19 7.25 -6.96
N GLY A 170 15.47 7.04 -6.63
CA GLY A 170 16.59 7.81 -7.19
C GLY A 170 16.67 7.66 -8.71
N ALA A 171 16.65 6.43 -9.20
CA ALA A 171 16.74 6.14 -10.64
C ALA A 171 15.55 6.74 -11.43
N ILE A 172 14.33 6.68 -10.89
CA ILE A 172 13.14 7.29 -11.50
C ILE A 172 13.31 8.83 -11.56
N MET A 173 13.67 9.44 -10.44
CA MET A 173 13.83 10.90 -10.37
C MET A 173 14.92 11.42 -11.32
N ASP A 174 16.03 10.69 -11.47
CA ASP A 174 17.10 11.06 -12.38
C ASP A 174 16.73 10.79 -13.85
N GLY A 175 16.07 9.68 -14.14
CA GLY A 175 15.68 9.29 -15.50
C GLY A 175 14.57 10.16 -16.11
N PHE A 176 13.67 10.69 -15.28
CA PHE A 176 12.55 11.51 -15.74
C PHE A 176 12.74 13.01 -15.54
N GLN A 177 13.90 13.46 -15.07
CA GLN A 177 14.18 14.88 -14.89
C GLN A 177 14.14 15.64 -16.22
N GLY A 178 13.25 16.62 -16.32
CA GLY A 178 13.08 17.44 -17.53
C GLY A 178 12.31 16.77 -18.67
N THR A 179 11.83 15.54 -18.51
CA THR A 179 11.04 14.84 -19.52
C THR A 179 9.63 15.42 -19.58
N GLY A 180 9.24 15.95 -20.74
CA GLY A 180 7.90 16.53 -20.94
C GLY A 180 7.61 17.83 -20.19
N GLY A 181 8.64 18.51 -19.65
CA GLY A 181 8.47 19.74 -18.87
C GLY A 181 7.94 19.53 -17.45
N LEU A 182 7.84 18.27 -16.99
CA LEU A 182 7.47 17.91 -15.62
C LEU A 182 8.71 17.88 -14.74
N ALA A 183 8.56 18.25 -13.48
CA ALA A 183 9.58 18.06 -12.47
C ALA A 183 9.82 16.57 -12.23
N GLY A 184 11.08 16.15 -11.99
CA GLY A 184 11.44 14.74 -11.83
C GLY A 184 11.01 14.08 -10.49
N TRP A 185 10.16 14.78 -9.71
CA TRP A 185 9.65 14.32 -8.41
C TRP A 185 8.17 13.99 -8.46
#